data_f207214ad04c9ce8995877e7254d25bd
#
_entry.id   f207214ad04c9ce8995877e7254d25bd
#
_cell.length_a   1.000
_cell.length_b   1.000
_cell.length_c   1.000
_cell.angle_alpha   90.00
_cell.angle_beta   90.00
_cell.angle_gamma   90.00
#
_symmetry.space_group_name_H-M   'P 1'
#
loop_
_entity.id
_entity.type
_entity.pdbx_description
1 polymer ?
#
loop_
_entity_poly.entity_id
_entity_poly.type
_entity_poly.pdbx_seq_one_letter_code
_entity_poly.pdbx_strand_id
1 'polypeptide(L)'
;MKSFLSIILICIFSFTAYATDLVKISGKVTDYKGKPIDSCTVLIYNPDFTEAYETVSNAQGDYTLDSIPKGRYAAIAAMCINEYPRLLQVAQKNMKLEFWAWNVIADRDIILNIRYDKLELYGTTAFLEYGGRQELLIYTRPMSVTKVIAYQNFVNKSEAEKNSIVTVEPKYMTFDVYADGKPLEIYSIQPLTMKNKDNSVGDDMCYLLQVELPKDVYTHNAPYEIKVVGHNSQYNEHGESVYFLEPPKYDRKK
;
A
#
# COMPACT_ATOMS: atom_id res chain seq x y z
N MET A 1 -56.85 -55.51 -9.82
CA MET A 1 -55.39 -55.27 -9.86
C MET A 1 -55.17 -53.86 -10.36
N LYS A 2 -54.81 -52.91 -9.47
CA LYS A 2 -54.50 -51.51 -9.81
C LYS A 2 -53.00 -51.36 -9.72
N SER A 3 -52.36 -51.15 -10.88
CA SER A 3 -50.90 -50.80 -10.97
C SER A 3 -50.68 -49.35 -10.51
N PHE A 4 -49.92 -49.18 -9.45
CA PHE A 4 -49.39 -47.90 -9.05
C PHE A 4 -48.08 -47.64 -9.81
N LEU A 5 -48.11 -46.63 -10.70
CA LEU A 5 -46.91 -46.16 -11.39
C LEU A 5 -46.30 -45.06 -10.56
N SER A 6 -45.20 -45.37 -9.86
CA SER A 6 -44.41 -44.38 -9.09
C SER A 6 -43.53 -43.60 -10.07
N ILE A 7 -43.83 -42.33 -10.27
CA ILE A 7 -42.93 -41.39 -11.00
C ILE A 7 -41.91 -40.86 -10.01
N ILE A 8 -40.66 -41.28 -10.16
CA ILE A 8 -39.51 -40.70 -9.43
C ILE A 8 -39.10 -39.45 -10.17
N LEU A 9 -39.40 -38.27 -9.58
CA LEU A 9 -38.95 -36.98 -10.06
C LEU A 9 -37.50 -36.77 -9.61
N ILE A 10 -36.53 -36.99 -10.49
CA ILE A 10 -35.11 -36.70 -10.25
C ILE A 10 -34.91 -35.19 -10.45
N CYS A 11 -34.85 -34.42 -9.36
CA CYS A 11 -34.41 -33.05 -9.39
C CYS A 11 -32.90 -33.02 -9.62
N ILE A 12 -32.48 -32.76 -10.85
CA ILE A 12 -31.07 -32.48 -11.17
C ILE A 12 -30.81 -31.05 -10.71
N PHE A 13 -30.21 -30.89 -9.52
CA PHE A 13 -29.61 -29.65 -9.10
C PHE A 13 -28.34 -29.42 -9.93
N SER A 14 -28.45 -28.62 -10.97
CA SER A 14 -27.27 -28.11 -11.69
C SER A 14 -26.52 -27.13 -10.76
N PHE A 15 -25.51 -27.63 -10.07
CA PHE A 15 -24.49 -26.76 -9.44
C PHE A 15 -23.72 -26.10 -10.58
N THR A 16 -24.08 -24.88 -10.93
CA THR A 16 -23.17 -24.02 -11.70
C THR A 16 -22.00 -23.66 -10.78
N ALA A 17 -20.90 -24.40 -10.88
CA ALA A 17 -19.62 -24.00 -10.32
C ALA A 17 -19.22 -22.73 -11.08
N TYR A 18 -19.35 -21.57 -10.44
CA TYR A 18 -18.73 -20.35 -10.94
C TYR A 18 -17.21 -20.57 -10.83
N ALA A 19 -16.56 -20.78 -11.96
CA ALA A 19 -15.11 -20.74 -12.01
C ALA A 19 -14.69 -19.33 -11.55
N THR A 20 -14.10 -19.25 -10.37
CA THR A 20 -13.54 -17.98 -9.88
C THR A 20 -12.29 -17.72 -10.73
N ASP A 21 -12.27 -16.64 -11.48
CA ASP A 21 -11.08 -16.19 -12.19
C ASP A 21 -9.98 -15.88 -11.16
N LEU A 22 -8.85 -16.55 -11.32
CA LEU A 22 -7.70 -16.41 -10.42
C LEU A 22 -6.59 -15.62 -11.08
N VAL A 23 -5.83 -14.92 -10.29
CA VAL A 23 -4.63 -14.17 -10.70
C VAL A 23 -3.47 -14.52 -9.79
N LYS A 24 -2.27 -14.19 -10.26
CA LYS A 24 -1.03 -14.30 -9.50
C LYS A 24 -0.52 -12.91 -9.14
N ILE A 25 -0.07 -12.73 -7.89
CA ILE A 25 0.67 -11.57 -7.44
C ILE A 25 2.07 -12.01 -7.06
N SER A 26 3.08 -11.45 -7.69
CA SER A 26 4.47 -11.85 -7.49
C SER A 26 5.41 -10.66 -7.61
N GLY A 27 6.65 -10.82 -7.17
CA GLY A 27 7.65 -9.77 -7.25
C GLY A 27 8.89 -10.12 -6.44
N LYS A 28 9.68 -9.10 -6.19
CA LYS A 28 10.91 -9.18 -5.42
C LYS A 28 10.89 -8.15 -4.30
N VAL A 29 11.31 -8.56 -3.09
CA VAL A 29 11.53 -7.66 -1.95
C VAL A 29 13.01 -7.35 -1.84
N THR A 30 13.37 -6.06 -1.84
CA THR A 30 14.75 -5.60 -1.75
C THR A 30 14.88 -4.39 -0.82
N ASP A 31 16.09 -4.10 -0.37
CA ASP A 31 16.44 -2.81 0.21
C ASP A 31 16.71 -1.75 -0.90
N TYR A 32 16.99 -0.52 -0.50
CA TYR A 32 17.29 0.59 -1.44
C TYR A 32 18.65 0.47 -2.13
N LYS A 33 19.48 -0.52 -1.77
CA LYS A 33 20.73 -0.86 -2.46
C LYS A 33 20.55 -2.02 -3.44
N GLY A 34 19.31 -2.53 -3.59
CA GLY A 34 18.98 -3.66 -4.43
C GLY A 34 19.34 -5.02 -3.82
N LYS A 35 19.72 -5.06 -2.53
CA LYS A 35 19.98 -6.32 -1.82
C LYS A 35 18.66 -7.03 -1.56
N PRO A 36 18.52 -8.31 -1.93
CA PRO A 36 17.33 -9.10 -1.60
C PRO A 36 17.09 -9.18 -0.10
N ILE A 37 15.82 -9.16 0.28
CA ILE A 37 15.37 -9.35 1.67
C ILE A 37 14.70 -10.70 1.75
N ASP A 38 15.31 -11.62 2.52
CA ASP A 38 14.79 -12.95 2.85
C ASP A 38 13.79 -12.86 3.98
N SER A 39 12.86 -13.82 4.03
CA SER A 39 11.91 -14.00 5.13
C SER A 39 11.04 -12.75 5.40
N CYS A 40 10.78 -11.95 4.36
CA CYS A 40 9.83 -10.86 4.42
C CYS A 40 8.41 -11.40 4.22
N THR A 41 7.54 -11.18 5.18
CA THR A 41 6.11 -11.51 5.07
C THR A 41 5.43 -10.52 4.13
N VAL A 42 4.67 -11.04 3.17
CA VAL A 42 3.83 -10.27 2.25
C VAL A 42 2.38 -10.70 2.47
N LEU A 43 1.53 -9.75 2.88
CA LEU A 43 0.15 -9.96 3.27
C LEU A 43 -0.79 -9.25 2.31
N ILE A 44 -1.92 -9.87 1.97
CA ILE A 44 -3.05 -9.21 1.29
C ILE A 44 -4.18 -9.03 2.29
N TYR A 45 -4.76 -7.83 2.33
CA TYR A 45 -5.88 -7.49 3.21
C TYR A 45 -7.19 -7.36 2.44
N ASN A 46 -8.24 -7.97 2.97
CA ASN A 46 -9.63 -7.78 2.52
C ASN A 46 -10.08 -6.33 2.70
N PRO A 47 -11.19 -5.91 2.05
CA PRO A 47 -11.75 -4.56 2.23
C PRO A 47 -12.10 -4.18 3.66
N ASP A 48 -12.37 -5.15 4.54
CA ASP A 48 -12.60 -4.97 5.98
C ASP A 48 -11.30 -4.99 6.81
N PHE A 49 -10.16 -5.00 6.15
CA PHE A 49 -8.82 -5.04 6.75
C PHE A 49 -8.48 -6.32 7.51
N THR A 50 -9.20 -7.41 7.26
CA THR A 50 -8.79 -8.76 7.70
C THR A 50 -7.76 -9.34 6.73
N GLU A 51 -6.85 -10.17 7.22
CA GLU A 51 -5.85 -10.87 6.40
C GLU A 51 -6.54 -11.87 5.46
N ALA A 52 -6.25 -11.78 4.16
CA ALA A 52 -6.81 -12.65 3.14
C ALA A 52 -5.82 -13.74 2.71
N TYR A 53 -4.59 -13.34 2.41
CA TYR A 53 -3.53 -14.21 1.90
C TYR A 53 -2.18 -13.77 2.43
N GLU A 54 -1.29 -14.75 2.60
CA GLU A 54 0.08 -14.54 3.09
C GLU A 54 1.07 -15.36 2.28
N THR A 55 2.27 -14.82 2.08
CA THR A 55 3.46 -15.52 1.61
C THR A 55 4.70 -14.92 2.23
N VAL A 56 5.84 -15.57 2.03
CA VAL A 56 7.13 -15.11 2.55
C VAL A 56 8.15 -15.09 1.41
N SER A 57 8.99 -14.05 1.36
CA SER A 57 10.06 -13.97 0.36
C SER A 57 11.18 -14.97 0.66
N ASN A 58 11.80 -15.51 -0.40
CA ASN A 58 12.93 -16.42 -0.30
C ASN A 58 14.28 -15.66 -0.20
N ALA A 59 15.38 -16.42 -0.13
CA ALA A 59 16.74 -15.85 -0.02
C ALA A 59 17.15 -14.93 -1.21
N GLN A 60 16.46 -15.04 -2.36
CA GLN A 60 16.63 -14.17 -3.51
C GLN A 60 15.67 -12.96 -3.48
N GLY A 61 14.87 -12.84 -2.41
CA GLY A 61 13.83 -11.84 -2.23
C GLY A 61 12.57 -12.11 -3.03
N ASP A 62 12.48 -13.20 -3.79
CA ASP A 62 11.32 -13.49 -4.62
C ASP A 62 10.14 -13.96 -3.77
N TYR A 63 8.94 -13.49 -4.08
CA TYR A 63 7.70 -13.93 -3.47
C TYR A 63 6.62 -14.17 -4.52
N THR A 64 5.68 -15.05 -4.19
CA THR A 64 4.53 -15.36 -5.04
C THR A 64 3.31 -15.68 -4.18
N LEU A 65 2.19 -15.12 -4.57
CA LEU A 65 0.84 -15.41 -4.11
C LEU A 65 0.07 -15.93 -5.32
N ASP A 66 -0.11 -17.24 -5.41
CA ASP A 66 -0.86 -17.89 -6.48
C ASP A 66 -2.33 -18.03 -6.12
N SER A 67 -3.18 -18.15 -7.15
CA SER A 67 -4.60 -18.45 -6.99
C SER A 67 -5.39 -17.41 -6.18
N ILE A 68 -5.07 -16.15 -6.36
CA ILE A 68 -5.81 -15.04 -5.77
C ILE A 68 -7.07 -14.79 -6.60
N PRO A 69 -8.28 -14.82 -6.02
CA PRO A 69 -9.50 -14.45 -6.74
C PRO A 69 -9.43 -13.03 -7.29
N LYS A 70 -9.87 -12.85 -8.53
CA LYS A 70 -10.03 -11.49 -9.08
C LYS A 70 -10.95 -10.68 -8.19
N GLY A 71 -10.53 -9.45 -7.88
CA GLY A 71 -11.31 -8.58 -7.00
C GLY A 71 -10.55 -7.34 -6.56
N ARG A 72 -11.12 -6.68 -5.55
CA ARG A 72 -10.52 -5.53 -4.89
C ARG A 72 -10.11 -5.92 -3.49
N TYR A 73 -8.89 -5.55 -3.14
CA TYR A 73 -8.33 -5.74 -1.81
C TYR A 73 -7.93 -4.38 -1.24
N ALA A 74 -8.01 -4.24 0.08
CA ALA A 74 -7.68 -2.98 0.74
C ALA A 74 -6.21 -2.61 0.52
N ALA A 75 -5.32 -3.60 0.75
CA ALA A 75 -3.89 -3.36 0.64
C ALA A 75 -3.08 -4.66 0.47
N ILE A 76 -1.82 -4.49 0.02
CA ILE A 76 -0.73 -5.42 0.23
C ILE A 76 0.26 -4.75 1.17
N ALA A 77 0.63 -5.42 2.27
CA ALA A 77 1.71 -5.00 3.15
C ALA A 77 2.89 -5.94 3.06
N ALA A 78 4.09 -5.42 3.27
CA ALA A 78 5.30 -6.23 3.38
C ALA A 78 6.18 -5.77 4.53
N MET A 79 6.64 -6.72 5.36
CA MET A 79 7.53 -6.48 6.49
C MET A 79 8.31 -7.73 6.88
N CYS A 80 9.52 -7.55 7.38
CA CYS A 80 10.18 -8.58 8.17
C CYS A 80 9.77 -8.39 9.64
N ILE A 81 8.93 -9.27 10.15
CA ILE A 81 8.36 -9.19 11.49
C ILE A 81 9.45 -8.96 12.56
N ASN A 82 10.58 -9.66 12.46
CA ASN A 82 11.68 -9.54 13.41
C ASN A 82 12.38 -8.17 13.40
N GLU A 83 12.26 -7.40 12.31
CA GLU A 83 12.84 -6.07 12.17
C GLU A 83 11.87 -4.95 12.59
N TYR A 84 10.62 -5.30 12.88
CA TYR A 84 9.60 -4.33 13.23
C TYR A 84 9.82 -3.78 14.66
N PRO A 85 9.76 -2.46 14.86
CA PRO A 85 10.15 -1.83 16.13
C PRO A 85 9.41 -2.34 17.35
N ARG A 86 8.14 -2.71 17.23
CA ARG A 86 7.31 -3.17 18.37
C ARG A 86 7.80 -4.47 19.00
N LEU A 87 8.50 -5.31 18.25
CA LEU A 87 8.96 -6.62 18.74
C LEU A 87 10.33 -6.57 19.40
N LEU A 88 11.14 -5.52 19.16
CA LEU A 88 12.47 -5.30 19.73
C LEU A 88 13.43 -6.51 19.58
N GLN A 89 13.27 -7.29 18.51
CA GLN A 89 14.05 -8.53 18.29
C GLN A 89 15.42 -8.27 17.67
N VAL A 90 15.62 -7.10 17.06
CA VAL A 90 16.87 -6.72 16.43
C VAL A 90 17.40 -5.41 17.01
N ALA A 91 18.70 -5.13 16.80
CA ALA A 91 19.27 -3.85 17.18
C ALA A 91 18.57 -2.70 16.43
N GLN A 92 18.38 -1.56 17.08
CA GLN A 92 17.66 -0.39 16.53
C GLN A 92 18.12 0.03 15.13
N LYS A 93 19.42 -0.07 14.84
CA LYS A 93 19.99 0.23 13.52
C LYS A 93 19.47 -0.66 12.40
N ASN A 94 18.94 -1.83 12.73
CA ASN A 94 18.41 -2.82 11.80
C ASN A 94 16.88 -2.81 11.74
N MET A 95 16.22 -2.01 12.58
CA MET A 95 14.77 -1.90 12.57
C MET A 95 14.28 -1.20 11.30
N LYS A 96 13.17 -1.66 10.77
CA LYS A 96 12.49 -1.13 9.59
C LYS A 96 10.99 -1.03 9.84
N LEU A 97 10.32 -0.20 9.06
CA LEU A 97 8.86 -0.13 9.04
C LEU A 97 8.31 -0.93 7.86
N GLU A 98 7.05 -0.74 7.54
CA GLU A 98 6.32 -1.52 6.55
C GLU A 98 6.33 -0.84 5.17
N PHE A 99 6.21 -1.66 4.12
CA PHE A 99 5.78 -1.21 2.80
C PHE A 99 4.28 -1.43 2.66
N TRP A 100 3.61 -0.53 1.94
CA TRP A 100 2.19 -0.62 1.64
C TRP A 100 1.88 -0.36 0.18
N ALA A 101 1.06 -1.23 -0.42
CA ALA A 101 0.36 -0.96 -1.66
C ALA A 101 -1.14 -0.94 -1.40
N TRP A 102 -1.82 0.14 -1.76
CA TRP A 102 -3.22 0.43 -1.41
C TRP A 102 -4.16 0.27 -2.60
N ASN A 103 -5.46 0.02 -2.33
CA ASN A 103 -6.51 -0.12 -3.33
C ASN A 103 -6.15 -1.14 -4.41
N VAL A 104 -5.71 -2.32 -4.01
CA VAL A 104 -5.22 -3.35 -4.93
C VAL A 104 -6.35 -3.85 -5.83
N ILE A 105 -6.17 -3.71 -7.14
CA ILE A 105 -7.13 -4.13 -8.17
C ILE A 105 -6.58 -5.36 -8.87
N ALA A 106 -6.92 -6.53 -8.34
CA ALA A 106 -6.46 -7.82 -8.83
C ALA A 106 -7.38 -8.32 -9.98
N ASP A 107 -7.38 -7.62 -11.11
CA ASP A 107 -8.14 -8.00 -12.32
C ASP A 107 -7.30 -8.82 -13.31
N ARG A 108 -5.99 -8.89 -13.07
CA ARG A 108 -4.94 -9.58 -13.84
C ARG A 108 -3.77 -9.95 -12.94
N ASP A 109 -2.82 -10.71 -13.47
CA ASP A 109 -1.55 -10.92 -12.79
C ASP A 109 -0.84 -9.60 -12.51
N ILE A 110 -0.28 -9.48 -11.29
CA ILE A 110 0.42 -8.28 -10.82
C ILE A 110 1.88 -8.65 -10.53
N ILE A 111 2.81 -7.84 -11.05
CA ILE A 111 4.22 -7.88 -10.66
C ILE A 111 4.49 -6.66 -9.79
N LEU A 112 4.56 -6.84 -8.48
CA LEU A 112 4.80 -5.76 -7.52
C LEU A 112 6.17 -5.94 -6.88
N ASN A 113 7.18 -5.19 -7.36
CA ASN A 113 8.49 -5.15 -6.74
C ASN A 113 8.47 -4.18 -5.57
N ILE A 114 8.90 -4.65 -4.41
CA ILE A 114 8.82 -3.97 -3.11
C ILE A 114 10.21 -3.56 -2.68
N ARG A 115 10.35 -2.28 -2.32
CA ARG A 115 11.53 -1.80 -1.58
C ARG A 115 11.04 -1.14 -0.30
N TYR A 116 11.60 -1.52 0.82
CA TYR A 116 11.31 -0.85 2.08
C TYR A 116 12.55 -0.78 2.98
N ASP A 117 12.54 0.20 3.87
CA ASP A 117 13.60 0.41 4.83
C ASP A 117 13.03 1.09 6.09
N LYS A 118 13.45 2.30 6.37
CA LYS A 118 13.23 3.00 7.64
C LYS A 118 12.16 4.07 7.61
N LEU A 119 11.65 4.39 6.43
CA LEU A 119 10.54 5.31 6.23
C LEU A 119 9.34 4.53 5.72
N GLU A 120 8.20 4.67 6.37
CA GLU A 120 6.94 4.13 5.91
C GLU A 120 6.09 5.26 5.32
N LEU A 121 5.50 5.03 4.15
CA LEU A 121 4.51 5.94 3.55
C LEU A 121 3.12 5.35 3.74
N TYR A 122 2.50 5.64 4.89
CA TYR A 122 1.23 5.05 5.29
C TYR A 122 0.03 5.77 4.69
N GLY A 123 -1.03 5.00 4.36
CA GLY A 123 -2.32 5.53 3.93
C GLY A 123 -2.28 6.28 2.60
N THR A 124 -1.28 5.99 1.74
CA THR A 124 -1.19 6.62 0.42
C THR A 124 -2.46 6.40 -0.36
N THR A 125 -3.05 7.51 -0.83
CA THR A 125 -4.29 7.54 -1.60
C THR A 125 -4.11 8.51 -2.75
N ALA A 126 -4.47 8.09 -3.96
CA ALA A 126 -4.41 8.93 -5.15
C ALA A 126 -5.80 9.09 -5.76
N PHE A 127 -6.13 10.30 -6.21
CA PHE A 127 -7.39 10.59 -6.87
C PHE A 127 -7.23 11.69 -7.92
N LEU A 128 -8.09 11.64 -8.92
CA LEU A 128 -8.10 12.60 -10.02
C LEU A 128 -9.04 13.77 -9.69
N GLU A 129 -8.58 14.99 -9.94
CA GLU A 129 -9.45 16.15 -9.98
C GLU A 129 -10.02 16.30 -11.39
N TYR A 130 -11.35 16.42 -11.49
CA TYR A 130 -12.07 16.48 -12.78
C TYR A 130 -12.50 17.87 -13.21
N GLY A 131 -12.18 18.91 -12.48
CA GLY A 131 -12.54 20.30 -12.80
C GLY A 131 -11.33 21.12 -13.20
N GLY A 132 -11.50 22.30 -13.80
CA GLY A 132 -10.53 23.35 -14.09
C GLY A 132 -9.12 22.93 -14.51
N ARG A 133 -8.26 22.60 -13.56
CA ARG A 133 -6.99 21.91 -13.77
C ARG A 133 -7.22 20.42 -13.61
N GLN A 134 -6.76 19.63 -14.56
CA GLN A 134 -6.80 18.17 -14.47
C GLN A 134 -5.49 17.71 -13.84
N GLU A 135 -5.55 17.30 -12.59
CA GLU A 135 -4.38 16.98 -11.78
C GLU A 135 -4.58 15.68 -11.01
N LEU A 136 -3.47 15.02 -10.69
CA LEU A 136 -3.44 13.92 -9.76
C LEU A 136 -3.12 14.46 -8.37
N LEU A 137 -3.99 14.21 -7.42
CA LEU A 137 -3.77 14.52 -6.01
C LEU A 137 -3.41 13.26 -5.25
N ILE A 138 -2.33 13.30 -4.47
CA ILE A 138 -1.83 12.16 -3.70
C ILE A 138 -1.67 12.57 -2.25
N TYR A 139 -2.40 11.87 -1.37
CA TYR A 139 -2.20 11.95 0.07
C TYR A 139 -1.22 10.88 0.51
N THR A 140 -0.33 11.20 1.47
CA THR A 140 0.53 10.21 2.14
C THR A 140 0.99 10.70 3.51
N ARG A 141 1.27 9.76 4.44
CA ARG A 141 1.78 10.05 5.77
C ARG A 141 3.12 9.34 6.00
N PRO A 142 4.26 10.06 5.85
CA PRO A 142 5.59 9.50 6.11
C PRO A 142 5.83 9.32 7.60
N MET A 143 6.16 8.11 8.04
CA MET A 143 6.53 7.78 9.41
C MET A 143 7.98 7.31 9.48
N SER A 144 8.75 7.92 10.38
CA SER A 144 10.18 7.64 10.56
C SER A 144 10.41 6.57 11.62
N VAL A 145 11.15 5.50 11.29
CA VAL A 145 11.53 4.48 12.28
C VAL A 145 12.34 5.07 13.42
N THR A 146 13.23 6.03 13.14
CA THR A 146 14.03 6.69 14.17
C THR A 146 13.15 7.42 15.18
N LYS A 147 12.11 8.11 14.72
CA LYS A 147 11.14 8.76 15.61
C LYS A 147 10.26 7.75 16.37
N VAL A 148 9.83 6.67 15.73
CA VAL A 148 9.07 5.58 16.39
C VAL A 148 9.87 4.96 17.52
N ILE A 149 11.17 4.68 17.30
CA ILE A 149 12.08 4.12 18.31
C ILE A 149 12.29 5.13 19.47
N ALA A 150 12.50 6.40 19.16
CA ALA A 150 12.62 7.44 20.17
C ALA A 150 11.38 7.53 21.05
N TYR A 151 10.19 7.47 20.45
CA TYR A 151 8.91 7.46 21.16
C TYR A 151 8.78 6.27 22.13
N GLN A 152 9.19 5.07 21.72
CA GLN A 152 9.12 3.88 22.57
C GLN A 152 10.06 3.94 23.79
N ASN A 153 11.13 4.72 23.72
CA ASN A 153 12.12 4.87 24.79
C ASN A 153 11.77 5.97 25.81
N PHE A 154 10.69 6.72 25.61
CA PHE A 154 10.27 7.73 26.57
C PHE A 154 9.74 7.08 27.87
N VAL A 155 10.38 7.37 28.98
CA VAL A 155 9.97 6.90 30.32
C VAL A 155 8.74 7.64 30.82
N ASN A 156 8.52 8.87 30.35
CA ASN A 156 7.37 9.72 30.73
C ASN A 156 6.35 9.76 29.58
N LYS A 157 5.20 9.11 29.77
CA LYS A 157 4.13 9.06 28.76
C LYS A 157 3.63 10.45 28.34
N SER A 158 3.51 11.41 29.27
CA SER A 158 3.05 12.77 28.93
C SER A 158 4.04 13.52 28.05
N GLU A 159 5.32 13.26 28.19
CA GLU A 159 6.35 13.84 27.34
C GLU A 159 6.45 13.11 26.01
N ALA A 160 6.28 11.80 26.01
CA ALA A 160 6.10 10.97 24.82
C ALA A 160 4.89 11.42 24.00
N GLU A 161 3.76 11.68 24.62
CA GLU A 161 2.53 12.18 23.98
C GLU A 161 2.73 13.56 23.36
N LYS A 162 3.46 14.46 24.01
CA LYS A 162 3.80 15.78 23.45
C LYS A 162 4.80 15.73 22.27
N ASN A 163 5.65 14.70 22.24
CA ASN A 163 6.71 14.52 21.23
C ASN A 163 6.42 13.38 20.26
N SER A 164 5.21 12.82 20.28
CA SER A 164 4.81 11.60 19.57
C SER A 164 4.66 11.77 18.06
N ILE A 165 5.07 12.90 17.49
CA ILE A 165 5.10 13.08 16.05
C ILE A 165 6.12 12.12 15.46
N VAL A 166 5.65 10.96 15.02
CA VAL A 166 6.45 9.95 14.30
C VAL A 166 6.63 10.33 12.83
N THR A 167 5.84 11.29 12.36
CA THR A 167 5.86 11.83 11.00
C THR A 167 7.02 12.79 10.78
N VAL A 168 7.42 12.96 9.52
CA VAL A 168 8.58 13.76 9.13
C VAL A 168 8.15 15.19 8.82
N GLU A 169 8.90 16.17 9.33
CA GLU A 169 8.67 17.59 9.09
C GLU A 169 8.96 17.98 7.62
N PRO A 170 8.24 19.00 7.07
CA PRO A 170 8.37 19.39 5.66
C PRO A 170 9.79 19.72 5.19
N LYS A 171 10.59 20.36 6.04
CA LYS A 171 11.96 20.78 5.69
C LYS A 171 12.92 19.60 5.44
N TYR A 172 12.54 18.40 5.86
CA TYR A 172 13.36 17.19 5.71
C TYR A 172 12.79 16.21 4.70
N MET A 173 11.57 16.45 4.20
CA MET A 173 10.86 15.50 3.36
C MET A 173 10.91 15.88 1.89
N THR A 174 11.32 14.93 1.05
CA THR A 174 11.21 15.03 -0.41
C THR A 174 10.47 13.82 -0.95
N PHE A 175 9.87 13.98 -2.13
CA PHE A 175 9.10 12.93 -2.80
C PHE A 175 9.45 12.85 -4.29
N ASP A 176 9.38 11.63 -4.82
CA ASP A 176 9.29 11.35 -6.25
C ASP A 176 8.01 10.55 -6.50
N VAL A 177 7.36 10.80 -7.63
CA VAL A 177 6.11 10.12 -8.01
C VAL A 177 6.27 9.49 -9.40
N TYR A 178 5.74 8.29 -9.55
CA TYR A 178 5.76 7.55 -10.81
C TYR A 178 4.38 6.97 -11.11
N ALA A 179 4.01 6.91 -12.38
CA ALA A 179 2.88 6.13 -12.88
C ALA A 179 3.41 5.05 -13.83
N ASP A 180 3.21 3.76 -13.50
CA ASP A 180 3.73 2.60 -14.25
C ASP A 180 5.24 2.75 -14.56
N GLY A 181 6.01 3.17 -13.54
CA GLY A 181 7.45 3.40 -13.63
C GLY A 181 7.88 4.65 -14.38
N LYS A 182 6.97 5.45 -14.95
CA LYS A 182 7.29 6.74 -15.61
C LYS A 182 7.20 7.87 -14.58
N PRO A 183 8.23 8.73 -14.46
CA PRO A 183 8.21 9.83 -13.51
C PRO A 183 7.12 10.86 -13.87
N LEU A 184 6.50 11.41 -12.85
CA LEU A 184 5.52 12.49 -12.94
C LEU A 184 6.08 13.74 -12.24
N GLU A 185 5.81 14.92 -12.80
CA GLU A 185 6.21 16.18 -12.19
C GLU A 185 5.33 16.49 -10.96
N ILE A 186 5.97 16.86 -9.86
CA ILE A 186 5.27 17.34 -8.65
C ILE A 186 5.20 18.87 -8.73
N TYR A 187 3.98 19.39 -8.82
CA TYR A 187 3.74 20.85 -8.90
C TYR A 187 3.76 21.50 -7.51
N SER A 188 3.30 20.77 -6.50
CA SER A 188 3.19 21.32 -5.14
C SER A 188 3.22 20.19 -4.09
N ILE A 189 3.82 20.49 -2.95
CA ILE A 189 3.83 19.63 -1.75
C ILE A 189 3.23 20.44 -0.60
N GLN A 190 2.03 20.07 -0.15
CA GLN A 190 1.34 20.77 0.93
C GLN A 190 1.37 19.92 2.21
N PRO A 191 2.05 20.37 3.26
CA PRO A 191 1.97 19.73 4.56
C PRO A 191 0.58 20.00 5.17
N LEU A 192 -0.01 18.94 5.72
CA LEU A 192 -1.29 19.00 6.41
C LEU A 192 -1.10 18.48 7.85
N THR A 193 -1.73 19.14 8.79
CA THR A 193 -1.74 18.71 10.18
C THR A 193 -2.98 17.89 10.46
N MET A 194 -2.81 16.62 10.84
CA MET A 194 -3.89 15.77 11.31
C MET A 194 -4.11 15.97 12.82
N LYS A 195 -5.29 16.45 13.16
CA LYS A 195 -5.71 16.64 14.55
C LYS A 195 -6.16 15.33 15.16
N ASN A 196 -5.63 14.98 16.31
CA ASN A 196 -6.14 13.87 17.10
C ASN A 196 -7.42 14.28 17.86
N LYS A 197 -8.41 13.38 17.85
CA LYS A 197 -9.77 13.65 18.34
C LYS A 197 -9.85 13.97 19.85
N ASP A 198 -8.93 13.44 20.61
CA ASP A 198 -8.90 13.51 22.06
C ASP A 198 -7.76 14.37 22.64
N ASN A 199 -6.98 15.02 21.78
CA ASN A 199 -5.75 15.75 22.13
C ASN A 199 -4.74 14.90 22.96
N SER A 200 -4.88 13.57 22.96
CA SER A 200 -4.05 12.66 23.75
C SER A 200 -2.68 12.42 23.16
N VAL A 201 -2.54 12.67 21.87
CA VAL A 201 -1.31 12.50 21.10
C VAL A 201 -1.07 13.77 20.29
N GLY A 202 0.19 14.18 20.11
CA GLY A 202 0.53 15.34 19.27
C GLY A 202 -0.05 15.23 17.85
N ASP A 203 -0.20 16.36 17.19
CA ASP A 203 -0.70 16.40 15.81
C ASP A 203 0.27 15.70 14.86
N ASP A 204 -0.22 14.76 14.07
CA ASP A 204 0.56 14.11 13.01
C ASP A 204 0.66 14.98 11.77
N MET A 205 1.78 14.88 11.06
CA MET A 205 2.01 15.53 9.77
C MET A 205 1.74 14.54 8.62
N CYS A 206 0.96 14.97 7.65
CA CYS A 206 0.79 14.27 6.38
C CYS A 206 0.97 15.24 5.22
N TYR A 207 0.93 14.75 3.99
CA TYR A 207 1.21 15.53 2.80
C TYR A 207 0.15 15.32 1.74
N LEU A 208 -0.23 16.41 1.08
CA LEU A 208 -0.98 16.38 -0.17
C LEU A 208 -0.05 16.84 -1.29
N LEU A 209 0.21 15.95 -2.23
CA LEU A 209 1.01 16.22 -3.43
C LEU A 209 0.07 16.54 -4.58
N GLN A 210 0.36 17.60 -5.31
CA GLN A 210 -0.28 17.98 -6.56
C GLN A 210 0.66 17.60 -7.68
N VAL A 211 0.24 16.73 -8.58
CA VAL A 211 1.12 16.01 -9.51
C VAL A 211 0.57 16.04 -10.92
N GLU A 212 1.45 16.02 -11.90
CA GLU A 212 1.12 15.84 -13.32
C GLU A 212 0.24 14.61 -13.54
N LEU A 213 -0.74 14.72 -14.44
CA LEU A 213 -1.49 13.55 -14.90
C LEU A 213 -0.63 12.65 -15.80
N PRO A 214 -0.77 11.33 -15.72
CA PRO A 214 -0.25 10.44 -16.76
C PRO A 214 -0.79 10.87 -18.13
N LYS A 215 0.10 10.97 -19.14
CA LYS A 215 -0.25 11.49 -20.48
C LYS A 215 -1.37 10.70 -21.19
N ASP A 216 -1.50 9.42 -20.84
CA ASP A 216 -2.46 8.48 -21.40
C ASP A 216 -3.66 8.19 -20.46
N VAL A 217 -3.87 9.01 -19.43
CA VAL A 217 -4.88 8.76 -18.36
C VAL A 217 -6.29 8.48 -18.88
N TYR A 218 -6.67 9.05 -20.03
CA TYR A 218 -8.00 8.86 -20.64
C TYR A 218 -8.09 7.73 -21.64
N THR A 219 -6.97 7.12 -22.01
CA THR A 219 -6.89 6.01 -22.97
C THR A 219 -6.34 4.74 -22.36
N HIS A 220 -5.85 4.82 -21.13
CA HIS A 220 -5.34 3.69 -20.38
C HIS A 220 -6.49 2.75 -19.97
N ASN A 221 -6.31 1.45 -20.16
CA ASN A 221 -7.34 0.46 -19.92
C ASN A 221 -7.09 -0.42 -18.69
N ALA A 222 -6.05 -0.10 -17.93
CA ALA A 222 -5.64 -0.83 -16.74
C ALA A 222 -5.52 0.12 -15.54
N PRO A 223 -5.62 -0.37 -14.30
CA PRO A 223 -5.22 0.41 -13.15
C PRO A 223 -3.75 0.84 -13.24
N TYR A 224 -3.45 2.10 -12.96
CA TYR A 224 -2.08 2.58 -12.84
C TYR A 224 -1.47 2.14 -11.52
N GLU A 225 -0.22 1.73 -11.53
CA GLU A 225 0.63 1.68 -10.35
C GLU A 225 1.17 3.10 -10.09
N ILE A 226 0.50 3.85 -9.19
CA ILE A 226 1.01 5.15 -8.72
C ILE A 226 1.95 4.88 -7.57
N LYS A 227 3.25 5.03 -7.81
CA LYS A 227 4.30 4.84 -6.82
C LYS A 227 4.77 6.17 -6.27
N VAL A 228 4.79 6.29 -4.95
CA VAL A 228 5.38 7.42 -4.22
C VAL A 228 6.65 6.93 -3.53
N VAL A 229 7.74 7.62 -3.76
CA VAL A 229 9.02 7.38 -3.06
C VAL A 229 9.30 8.59 -2.18
N GLY A 230 9.55 8.36 -0.90
CA GLY A 230 9.86 9.39 0.08
C GLY A 230 11.30 9.28 0.58
N HIS A 231 11.91 10.43 0.83
CA HIS A 231 13.22 10.52 1.47
C HIS A 231 13.18 11.52 2.63
N ASN A 232 13.53 11.04 3.81
CA ASN A 232 13.74 11.85 5.01
C ASN A 232 15.23 12.17 5.17
N SER A 233 15.61 13.40 4.85
CA SER A 233 17.01 13.84 4.92
C SER A 233 17.55 14.01 6.35
N GLN A 234 16.67 14.14 7.35
CA GLN A 234 17.08 14.27 8.75
C GLN A 234 17.81 13.03 9.28
N TYR A 235 17.34 11.85 8.89
CA TYR A 235 17.88 10.56 9.35
C TYR A 235 18.37 9.67 8.21
N ASN A 236 18.36 10.19 6.98
CA ASN A 236 18.68 9.45 5.76
C ASN A 236 17.86 8.15 5.64
N GLU A 237 16.53 8.29 5.79
CA GLU A 237 15.57 7.20 5.68
C GLU A 237 14.85 7.27 4.34
N HIS A 238 14.57 6.09 3.77
CA HIS A 238 13.85 5.95 2.51
C HIS A 238 12.64 5.05 2.69
N GLY A 239 11.58 5.31 1.95
CA GLY A 239 10.37 4.51 1.91
C GLY A 239 9.63 4.69 0.59
N GLU A 240 8.83 3.70 0.23
CA GLU A 240 7.91 3.83 -0.91
C GLU A 240 6.56 3.20 -0.59
N SER A 241 5.54 3.66 -1.28
CA SER A 241 4.24 3.04 -1.30
C SER A 241 3.63 3.10 -2.69
N VAL A 242 2.63 2.27 -2.92
CA VAL A 242 1.91 2.19 -4.19
C VAL A 242 0.42 2.41 -3.95
N TYR A 243 -0.25 3.06 -4.89
CA TYR A 243 -1.70 3.12 -4.97
C TYR A 243 -2.15 2.68 -6.36
N PHE A 244 -3.06 1.72 -6.44
CA PHE A 244 -3.64 1.30 -7.73
C PHE A 244 -4.79 2.24 -8.09
N LEU A 245 -4.55 3.12 -9.06
CA LEU A 245 -5.50 4.13 -9.52
C LEU A 245 -6.27 3.63 -10.74
N GLU A 246 -7.60 3.54 -10.64
CA GLU A 246 -8.42 3.30 -11.83
C GLU A 246 -8.38 4.51 -12.78
N PRO A 247 -8.15 4.28 -14.08
CA PRO A 247 -8.30 5.34 -15.06
C PRO A 247 -9.78 5.79 -15.12
N PRO A 248 -10.03 7.07 -15.42
CA PRO A 248 -11.38 7.59 -15.51
C PRO A 248 -12.14 6.94 -16.68
N LYS A 249 -13.31 6.40 -16.40
CA LYS A 249 -14.23 5.85 -17.41
C LYS A 249 -15.00 6.99 -18.11
N TYR A 250 -14.29 7.97 -18.63
CA TYR A 250 -14.92 9.11 -19.33
C TYR A 250 -14.94 8.86 -20.83
N ASP A 251 -16.12 8.66 -21.38
CA ASP A 251 -16.33 8.73 -22.83
C ASP A 251 -16.43 10.21 -23.24
N ARG A 252 -15.32 10.78 -23.72
CA ARG A 252 -15.30 12.18 -24.25
C ARG A 252 -16.02 12.34 -25.59
N LYS A 253 -16.70 11.31 -26.10
CA LYS A 253 -17.44 11.34 -27.36
C LYS A 253 -18.90 11.77 -27.21
N LYS A 254 -19.24 12.51 -26.14
CA LYS A 254 -20.55 13.15 -26.04
C LYS A 254 -20.40 14.66 -25.83
#